data_38c4cdca8b041d3b5a31f3dcb143e7fb
#
_entry.id   38c4cdca8b041d3b5a31f3dcb143e7fb
#
_cell.length_a   1.000
_cell.length_b   1.000
_cell.length_c   1.000
_cell.angle_alpha   90.00
_cell.angle_beta   90.00
_cell.angle_gamma   90.00
#
_symmetry.space_group_name_H-M   'P 1'
#
loop_
_entity.id
_entity.type
_entity.pdbx_description
1 polymer ?
#
loop_
_entity_poly.entity_id
_entity_poly.type
_entity_poly.pdbx_seq_one_letter_code
_entity_poly.pdbx_strand_id
1 'polypeptide(L)'
;VMDIFLQQIINGLVLGSIYALIALGYTMVYGVLGIINFAHGEVLMIGAMVSLSLLRLILSLTSGLPGWLTLLIVLPVTMAVCAGLSYWIERIAYRPLRNAPRLAPLISAIGMSILLQTVAMLIWSRNPMTYPQLLPSTPIELGSTGATITGKEIVIILVALAVMCGLLFLVEKTKLGRAMRATAEQTQIAALMGVNPNRVISITFMLGGALAGLAGVMIASNYGNVHFYMGFIPGLKAFTAAVLGGIGNLQGAMLGGLLLGLIESLGAGYIGELTGGVFGSNYQDIFAFLVLILVLVLRPTGLLGEKVSDRA
;
A
#
# COMPACT_ATOMS: atom_id res chain seq x y z
N VAL A 1 17.12 -26.02 7.19
CA VAL A 1 16.02 -25.92 6.21
C VAL A 1 14.76 -25.39 6.87
N MET A 2 14.37 -25.91 8.06
CA MET A 2 13.17 -25.47 8.80
C MET A 2 13.28 -24.01 9.28
N ASP A 3 14.46 -23.59 9.69
CA ASP A 3 14.76 -22.25 10.21
C ASP A 3 14.63 -21.20 9.12
N ILE A 4 15.18 -21.48 7.93
CA ILE A 4 15.07 -20.60 6.76
C ILE A 4 13.62 -20.47 6.31
N PHE A 5 12.88 -21.58 6.26
CA PHE A 5 11.48 -21.59 5.88
C PHE A 5 10.61 -20.72 6.81
N LEU A 6 10.77 -20.90 8.13
CA LEU A 6 10.05 -20.10 9.13
C LEU A 6 10.42 -18.61 9.02
N GLN A 7 11.70 -18.31 8.85
CA GLN A 7 12.15 -16.92 8.66
C GLN A 7 11.54 -16.29 7.40
N GLN A 8 11.48 -17.03 6.28
CA GLN A 8 10.85 -16.52 5.06
C GLN A 8 9.34 -16.32 5.20
N ILE A 9 8.65 -17.16 5.99
CA ILE A 9 7.23 -16.93 6.31
C ILE A 9 7.07 -15.63 7.09
N ILE A 10 7.87 -15.38 8.11
CA ILE A 10 7.81 -14.16 8.91
C ILE A 10 8.07 -12.94 8.03
N ASN A 11 9.15 -12.95 7.26
CA ASN A 11 9.50 -11.88 6.33
C ASN A 11 8.37 -11.64 5.31
N GLY A 12 7.80 -12.72 4.77
CA GLY A 12 6.68 -12.68 3.84
C GLY A 12 5.40 -12.12 4.43
N LEU A 13 5.11 -12.39 5.70
CA LEU A 13 3.97 -11.81 6.41
C LEU A 13 4.16 -10.31 6.65
N VAL A 14 5.38 -9.87 6.98
CA VAL A 14 5.69 -8.43 7.13
C VAL A 14 5.51 -7.70 5.81
N LEU A 15 6.16 -8.18 4.74
CA LEU A 15 6.04 -7.59 3.40
C LEU A 15 4.59 -7.65 2.89
N GLY A 16 3.95 -8.80 3.05
CA GLY A 16 2.57 -9.02 2.64
C GLY A 16 1.58 -8.12 3.37
N SER A 17 1.80 -7.84 4.64
CA SER A 17 0.99 -6.90 5.42
C SER A 17 1.08 -5.48 4.86
N ILE A 18 2.28 -5.04 4.48
CA ILE A 18 2.50 -3.74 3.85
C ILE A 18 1.84 -3.69 2.47
N TYR A 19 2.05 -4.72 1.64
CA TYR A 19 1.45 -4.79 0.30
C TYR A 19 -0.09 -4.83 0.36
N ALA A 20 -0.65 -5.53 1.35
CA ALA A 20 -2.10 -5.57 1.57
C ALA A 20 -2.67 -4.19 1.88
N LEU A 21 -2.01 -3.38 2.72
CA LEU A 21 -2.44 -2.02 3.01
C LEU A 21 -2.45 -1.12 1.77
N ILE A 22 -1.41 -1.20 0.95
CA ILE A 22 -1.32 -0.41 -0.28
C ILE A 22 -2.36 -0.91 -1.31
N ALA A 23 -2.50 -2.24 -1.44
CA ALA A 23 -3.46 -2.87 -2.33
C ALA A 23 -4.91 -2.53 -1.97
N LEU A 24 -5.22 -2.38 -0.68
CA LEU A 24 -6.52 -1.89 -0.20
C LEU A 24 -6.80 -0.47 -0.70
N GLY A 25 -5.80 0.42 -0.65
CA GLY A 25 -5.95 1.77 -1.18
C GLY A 25 -6.23 1.78 -2.69
N TYR A 26 -5.52 0.97 -3.48
CA TYR A 26 -5.81 0.77 -4.90
C TYR A 26 -7.22 0.24 -5.14
N THR A 27 -7.57 -0.82 -4.44
CA THR A 27 -8.85 -1.52 -4.61
C THR A 27 -10.04 -0.65 -4.23
N MET A 28 -9.93 0.17 -3.19
CA MET A 28 -10.97 1.12 -2.80
C MET A 28 -11.25 2.15 -3.90
N VAL A 29 -10.21 2.76 -4.44
CA VAL A 29 -10.35 3.77 -5.49
C VAL A 29 -10.89 3.13 -6.77
N TYR A 30 -10.33 1.97 -7.16
CA TYR A 30 -10.79 1.24 -8.34
C TYR A 30 -12.24 0.77 -8.19
N GLY A 31 -12.64 0.25 -7.04
CA GLY A 31 -13.99 -0.23 -6.78
C GLY A 31 -15.06 0.85 -6.97
N VAL A 32 -14.73 2.12 -6.67
CA VAL A 32 -15.70 3.23 -6.80
C VAL A 32 -15.63 3.91 -8.17
N LEU A 33 -14.45 4.02 -8.79
CA LEU A 33 -14.27 4.76 -10.04
C LEU A 33 -14.02 3.89 -11.28
N GLY A 34 -13.62 2.64 -11.10
CA GLY A 34 -13.15 1.79 -12.21
C GLY A 34 -11.84 2.25 -12.85
N ILE A 35 -11.06 3.10 -12.16
CA ILE A 35 -9.82 3.68 -12.67
C ILE A 35 -8.69 3.38 -11.69
N ILE A 36 -7.52 3.01 -12.22
CA ILE A 36 -6.32 2.73 -11.42
C ILE A 36 -5.58 4.03 -11.15
N ASN A 37 -5.29 4.29 -9.87
CA ASN A 37 -4.52 5.47 -9.46
C ASN A 37 -3.02 5.14 -9.39
N PHE A 38 -2.28 5.25 -10.48
CA PHE A 38 -0.83 5.01 -10.49
C PHE A 38 0.00 5.99 -9.64
N ALA A 39 -0.58 7.14 -9.26
CA ALA A 39 0.08 8.05 -8.31
C ALA A 39 0.03 7.57 -6.85
N HIS A 40 -0.69 6.47 -6.55
CA HIS A 40 -0.86 5.96 -5.18
C HIS A 40 0.46 5.54 -4.52
N GLY A 41 1.37 4.93 -5.27
CA GLY A 41 2.72 4.61 -4.80
C GLY A 41 3.52 5.85 -4.41
N GLU A 42 3.33 6.96 -5.12
CA GLU A 42 4.02 8.22 -4.80
C GLU A 42 3.41 8.92 -3.57
N VAL A 43 2.13 8.73 -3.30
CA VAL A 43 1.53 9.17 -2.04
C VAL A 43 2.17 8.43 -0.85
N LEU A 44 2.45 7.15 -1.00
CA LEU A 44 3.23 6.36 -0.02
C LEU A 44 4.63 6.96 0.18
N MET A 45 5.34 7.27 -0.89
CA MET A 45 6.67 7.90 -0.85
C MET A 45 6.61 9.25 -0.12
N ILE A 46 5.64 10.10 -0.43
CA ILE A 46 5.43 11.38 0.27
C ILE A 46 5.14 11.12 1.76
N GLY A 47 4.36 10.09 2.10
CA GLY A 47 4.14 9.67 3.48
C GLY A 47 5.44 9.34 4.21
N ALA A 48 6.32 8.57 3.60
CA ALA A 48 7.64 8.25 4.15
C ALA A 48 8.50 9.51 4.35
N MET A 49 8.52 10.44 3.38
CA MET A 49 9.28 11.68 3.44
C MET A 49 8.74 12.66 4.51
N VAL A 50 7.42 12.83 4.57
CA VAL A 50 6.75 13.66 5.58
C VAL A 50 6.99 13.10 6.97
N SER A 51 6.87 11.77 7.14
CA SER A 51 7.14 11.14 8.43
C SER A 51 8.59 11.35 8.89
N LEU A 52 9.57 11.23 7.97
CA LEU A 52 10.97 11.54 8.27
C LEU A 52 11.15 12.99 8.75
N SER A 53 10.50 13.94 8.06
CA SER A 53 10.56 15.37 8.43
C SER A 53 9.97 15.62 9.81
N LEU A 54 8.83 15.02 10.11
CA LEU A 54 8.17 15.11 11.41
C LEU A 54 9.03 14.48 12.51
N LEU A 55 9.64 13.31 12.24
CA LEU A 55 10.55 12.64 13.17
C LEU A 55 11.76 13.52 13.50
N ARG A 56 12.41 14.09 12.49
CA ARG A 56 13.54 15.00 12.71
C ARG A 56 13.14 16.23 13.51
N LEU A 57 11.97 16.79 13.23
CA LEU A 57 11.44 17.93 13.97
C LEU A 57 11.17 17.58 15.44
N ILE A 58 10.49 16.46 15.71
CA ILE A 58 10.18 16.03 17.08
C ILE A 58 11.46 15.73 17.87
N LEU A 59 12.41 15.01 17.25
CA LEU A 59 13.69 14.68 17.89
C LEU A 59 14.54 15.92 18.16
N SER A 60 14.42 16.98 17.35
CA SER A 60 15.13 18.25 17.60
C SER A 60 14.49 19.08 18.70
N LEU A 61 13.17 19.00 18.91
CA LEU A 61 12.43 19.75 19.92
C LEU A 61 12.42 19.04 21.28
N THR A 62 12.41 17.72 21.29
CA THR A 62 12.26 16.91 22.51
C THR A 62 13.21 15.72 22.48
N SER A 63 14.33 15.85 23.18
CA SER A 63 15.40 14.83 23.25
C SER A 63 15.10 13.64 24.19
N GLY A 64 13.85 13.40 24.59
CA GLY A 64 13.51 12.37 25.59
C GLY A 64 12.21 11.62 25.38
N LEU A 65 11.55 11.79 24.24
CA LEU A 65 10.29 11.05 23.98
C LEU A 65 10.60 9.60 23.62
N PRO A 66 9.90 8.63 24.23
CA PRO A 66 10.01 7.23 23.81
C PRO A 66 9.55 7.05 22.37
N GLY A 67 10.27 6.18 21.61
CA GLY A 67 10.04 6.01 20.16
C GLY A 67 8.61 5.62 19.80
N TRP A 68 7.94 4.81 20.62
CA TRP A 68 6.53 4.43 20.42
C TRP A 68 5.56 5.62 20.52
N LEU A 69 5.84 6.57 21.42
CA LEU A 69 5.02 7.78 21.57
C LEU A 69 5.23 8.73 20.37
N THR A 70 6.48 8.82 19.90
CA THR A 70 6.79 9.58 18.69
C THR A 70 6.06 9.03 17.46
N LEU A 71 6.00 7.71 17.32
CA LEU A 71 5.21 7.06 16.24
C LEU A 71 3.71 7.33 16.36
N LEU A 72 3.16 7.30 17.56
CA LEU A 72 1.74 7.62 17.81
C LEU A 72 1.36 9.03 17.36
N ILE A 73 2.29 9.98 17.38
CA ILE A 73 2.08 11.36 16.91
C ILE A 73 2.32 11.44 15.39
N VAL A 74 3.41 10.88 14.91
CA VAL A 74 3.82 10.97 13.50
C VAL A 74 2.84 10.26 12.57
N LEU A 75 2.32 9.11 12.96
CA LEU A 75 1.45 8.28 12.15
C LEU A 75 0.14 8.99 11.74
N PRO A 76 -0.69 9.53 12.68
CA PRO A 76 -1.92 10.22 12.31
C PRO A 76 -1.68 11.49 11.49
N VAL A 77 -0.62 12.23 11.79
CA VAL A 77 -0.28 13.46 11.06
C VAL A 77 0.12 13.10 9.63
N THR A 78 0.97 12.10 9.44
CA THR A 78 1.35 11.61 8.11
C THR A 78 0.15 11.11 7.31
N MET A 79 -0.73 10.31 7.95
CA MET A 79 -1.97 9.83 7.32
C MET A 79 -2.88 11.00 6.91
N ALA A 80 -3.01 12.03 7.73
CA ALA A 80 -3.81 13.22 7.42
C ALA A 80 -3.23 14.02 6.25
N VAL A 81 -1.90 14.20 6.20
CA VAL A 81 -1.22 14.87 5.07
C VAL A 81 -1.42 14.09 3.78
N CYS A 82 -1.22 12.77 3.80
CA CYS A 82 -1.41 11.92 2.62
C CYS A 82 -2.88 11.86 2.18
N ALA A 83 -3.83 11.87 3.12
CA ALA A 83 -5.26 11.99 2.81
C ALA A 83 -5.57 13.31 2.11
N GLY A 84 -5.05 14.43 2.63
CA GLY A 84 -5.17 15.75 2.01
C GLY A 84 -4.56 15.80 0.63
N LEU A 85 -3.35 15.24 0.45
CA LEU A 85 -2.70 15.13 -0.86
C LEU A 85 -3.56 14.34 -1.85
N SER A 86 -4.08 13.19 -1.44
CA SER A 86 -4.96 12.36 -2.28
C SER A 86 -6.27 13.06 -2.63
N TYR A 87 -6.82 13.87 -1.74
CA TYR A 87 -7.97 14.73 -2.04
C TYR A 87 -7.64 15.73 -3.16
N TRP A 88 -6.48 16.39 -3.10
CA TRP A 88 -6.07 17.33 -4.13
C TRP A 88 -5.75 16.62 -5.46
N ILE A 89 -5.13 15.46 -5.44
CA ILE A 89 -4.90 14.63 -6.63
C ILE A 89 -6.24 14.27 -7.28
N GLU A 90 -7.23 13.82 -6.50
CA GLU A 90 -8.58 13.54 -7.03
C GLU A 90 -9.18 14.78 -7.67
N ARG A 91 -9.12 15.93 -7.00
CA ARG A 91 -9.77 17.14 -7.44
C ARG A 91 -9.15 17.75 -8.69
N ILE A 92 -7.83 17.68 -8.82
CA ILE A 92 -7.07 18.33 -9.91
C ILE A 92 -6.87 17.37 -11.08
N ALA A 93 -6.44 16.12 -10.79
CA ALA A 93 -5.99 15.20 -11.82
C ALA A 93 -7.09 14.23 -12.30
N TYR A 94 -8.06 13.87 -11.46
CA TYR A 94 -9.06 12.86 -11.81
C TYR A 94 -10.45 13.43 -12.05
N ARG A 95 -10.92 14.34 -11.21
CA ARG A 95 -12.28 14.87 -11.30
C ARG A 95 -12.59 15.50 -12.66
N PRO A 96 -11.74 16.33 -13.28
CA PRO A 96 -12.01 16.90 -14.59
C PRO A 96 -12.05 15.88 -15.71
N LEU A 97 -11.39 14.72 -15.52
CA LEU A 97 -11.21 13.70 -16.55
C LEU A 97 -12.17 12.50 -16.41
N ARG A 98 -13.13 12.54 -15.47
CA ARG A 98 -14.06 11.41 -15.23
C ARG A 98 -14.91 11.04 -16.43
N ASN A 99 -15.27 12.02 -17.26
CA ASN A 99 -16.06 11.84 -18.48
C ASN A 99 -15.20 11.76 -19.76
N ALA A 100 -13.89 11.79 -19.62
CA ALA A 100 -12.96 11.68 -20.74
C ALA A 100 -12.71 10.19 -21.10
N PRO A 101 -12.14 9.90 -22.30
CA PRO A 101 -11.75 8.54 -22.66
C PRO A 101 -10.85 7.91 -21.59
N ARG A 102 -10.94 6.59 -21.41
CA ARG A 102 -10.24 5.85 -20.34
C ARG A 102 -8.72 6.09 -20.25
N LEU A 103 -8.08 6.45 -21.36
CA LEU A 103 -6.65 6.76 -21.40
C LEU A 103 -6.29 8.11 -20.74
N ALA A 104 -7.21 9.09 -20.74
CA ALA A 104 -6.91 10.41 -20.19
C ALA A 104 -6.63 10.41 -18.68
N PRO A 105 -7.45 9.76 -17.81
CA PRO A 105 -7.12 9.61 -16.40
C PRO A 105 -5.82 8.82 -16.16
N LEU A 106 -5.54 7.81 -16.99
CA LEU A 106 -4.31 7.02 -16.91
C LEU A 106 -3.07 7.89 -17.14
N ILE A 107 -3.05 8.68 -18.21
CA ILE A 107 -1.95 9.58 -18.53
C ILE A 107 -1.79 10.64 -17.44
N SER A 108 -2.90 11.19 -16.94
CA SER A 108 -2.90 12.13 -15.82
C SER A 108 -2.30 11.54 -14.55
N ALA A 109 -2.61 10.27 -14.24
CA ALA A 109 -2.06 9.55 -13.09
C ALA A 109 -0.54 9.38 -13.19
N ILE A 110 -0.05 8.99 -14.37
CA ILE A 110 1.40 8.85 -14.63
C ILE A 110 2.08 10.21 -14.54
N GLY A 111 1.50 11.25 -15.13
CA GLY A 111 2.02 12.62 -15.02
C GLY A 111 2.08 13.10 -13.56
N MET A 112 1.06 12.80 -12.75
CA MET A 112 1.03 13.13 -11.34
C MET A 112 2.11 12.35 -10.55
N SER A 113 2.33 11.08 -10.88
CA SER A 113 3.40 10.27 -10.29
C SER A 113 4.77 10.92 -10.52
N ILE A 114 5.11 11.26 -11.76
CA ILE A 114 6.38 11.93 -12.12
C ILE A 114 6.50 13.30 -11.42
N LEU A 115 5.41 14.05 -11.36
CA LEU A 115 5.38 15.34 -10.68
C LEU A 115 5.70 15.19 -9.19
N LEU A 116 5.07 14.25 -8.50
CA LEU A 116 5.31 14.01 -7.07
C LEU A 116 6.74 13.54 -6.80
N GLN A 117 7.31 12.69 -7.64
CA GLN A 117 8.72 12.28 -7.54
C GLN A 117 9.66 13.48 -7.70
N THR A 118 9.41 14.31 -8.69
CA THR A 118 10.22 15.51 -8.95
C THR A 118 10.12 16.51 -7.81
N VAL A 119 8.92 16.76 -7.30
CA VAL A 119 8.70 17.64 -6.15
C VAL A 119 9.40 17.10 -4.90
N ALA A 120 9.30 15.79 -4.64
CA ALA A 120 9.99 15.16 -3.51
C ALA A 120 11.51 15.30 -3.63
N MET A 121 12.06 15.07 -4.83
CA MET A 121 13.48 15.24 -5.10
C MET A 121 13.97 16.68 -4.86
N LEU A 122 13.16 17.68 -5.20
CA LEU A 122 13.51 19.09 -5.01
C LEU A 122 13.39 19.55 -3.57
N ILE A 123 12.40 19.05 -2.82
CA ILE A 123 12.15 19.48 -1.43
C ILE A 123 13.10 18.78 -0.46
N TRP A 124 13.30 17.48 -0.59
CA TRP A 124 14.07 16.70 0.40
C TRP A 124 15.52 16.48 -0.04
N SER A 125 15.76 15.56 -0.96
CA SER A 125 17.10 15.27 -1.49
C SER A 125 17.02 14.27 -2.64
N ARG A 126 18.07 14.31 -3.49
CA ARG A 126 18.32 13.26 -4.50
C ARG A 126 18.92 11.98 -3.90
N ASN A 127 19.62 12.13 -2.77
CA ASN A 127 20.30 11.01 -2.12
C ASN A 127 19.35 10.32 -1.13
N PRO A 128 19.47 9.00 -0.95
CA PRO A 128 18.77 8.28 0.10
C PRO A 128 19.08 8.88 1.48
N MET A 129 18.05 8.98 2.31
CA MET A 129 18.14 9.51 3.66
C MET A 129 17.87 8.41 4.68
N THR A 130 18.62 8.38 5.75
CA THR A 130 18.44 7.42 6.83
C THR A 130 17.16 7.73 7.60
N TYR A 131 16.37 6.70 7.85
CA TYR A 131 15.18 6.77 8.68
C TYR A 131 15.51 6.34 10.11
N PRO A 132 15.18 7.15 11.14
CA PRO A 132 15.50 6.82 12.53
C PRO A 132 14.78 5.55 12.99
N GLN A 133 15.50 4.67 13.67
CA GLN A 133 14.91 3.46 14.27
C GLN A 133 14.24 3.84 15.60
N LEU A 134 12.91 3.83 15.63
CA LEU A 134 12.13 4.23 16.81
C LEU A 134 11.64 3.05 17.64
N LEU A 135 11.52 1.89 17.02
CA LEU A 135 11.08 0.66 17.67
C LEU A 135 12.27 -0.26 17.94
N PRO A 136 12.18 -1.07 19.00
CA PRO A 136 13.23 -2.05 19.31
C PRO A 136 13.47 -2.98 18.11
N SER A 137 14.70 -3.01 17.65
CA SER A 137 15.15 -3.90 16.58
C SER A 137 15.87 -5.14 17.13
N THR A 138 15.85 -5.35 18.45
CA THR A 138 16.39 -6.56 19.06
C THR A 138 15.64 -7.79 18.55
N PRO A 139 16.36 -8.77 17.97
CA PRO A 139 15.73 -10.00 17.50
C PRO A 139 15.22 -10.82 18.68
N ILE A 140 13.98 -11.29 18.59
CA ILE A 140 13.36 -12.22 19.52
C ILE A 140 13.40 -13.59 18.87
N GLU A 141 14.09 -14.55 19.47
CA GLU A 141 14.17 -15.92 18.96
C GLU A 141 12.85 -16.65 19.20
N LEU A 142 12.33 -17.30 18.17
CA LEU A 142 11.11 -18.13 18.26
C LEU A 142 11.48 -19.57 18.67
N GLY A 143 11.63 -19.79 19.96
CA GLY A 143 11.93 -21.12 20.52
C GLY A 143 13.32 -21.64 20.09
N SER A 144 13.39 -22.94 19.78
CA SER A 144 14.62 -23.63 19.34
C SER A 144 14.85 -23.64 17.83
N THR A 145 14.06 -22.86 17.06
CA THR A 145 14.04 -22.93 15.59
C THR A 145 15.03 -21.98 14.91
N GLY A 146 15.74 -21.11 15.66
CA GLY A 146 16.66 -20.14 15.09
C GLY A 146 16.02 -19.01 14.26
N ALA A 147 14.69 -19.07 14.03
CA ALA A 147 13.97 -17.98 13.38
C ALA A 147 13.78 -16.81 14.35
N THR A 148 13.94 -15.59 13.87
CA THR A 148 13.86 -14.38 14.67
C THR A 148 12.78 -13.43 14.14
N ILE A 149 12.11 -12.72 15.05
CA ILE A 149 11.22 -11.63 14.74
C ILE A 149 11.58 -10.41 15.56
N THR A 150 11.53 -9.22 14.97
CA THR A 150 11.83 -7.98 15.69
C THR A 150 10.55 -7.32 16.20
N GLY A 151 10.67 -6.52 17.26
CA GLY A 151 9.52 -5.77 17.81
C GLY A 151 8.84 -4.88 16.76
N LYS A 152 9.62 -4.26 15.85
CA LYS A 152 9.08 -3.46 14.75
C LYS A 152 8.21 -4.28 13.78
N GLU A 153 8.62 -5.51 13.45
CA GLU A 153 7.89 -6.41 12.54
C GLU A 153 6.55 -6.85 13.13
N ILE A 154 6.54 -7.14 14.43
CA ILE A 154 5.30 -7.45 15.16
C ILE A 154 4.34 -6.25 15.09
N VAL A 155 4.84 -5.04 15.35
CA VAL A 155 4.01 -3.83 15.27
C VAL A 155 3.46 -3.62 13.86
N ILE A 156 4.26 -3.81 12.82
CA ILE A 156 3.82 -3.69 11.41
C ILE A 156 2.66 -4.65 11.14
N ILE A 157 2.79 -5.93 11.49
CA ILE A 157 1.75 -6.93 11.26
C ILE A 157 0.47 -6.60 12.04
N LEU A 158 0.60 -6.25 13.32
CA LEU A 158 -0.56 -5.96 14.17
C LEU A 158 -1.30 -4.69 13.72
N VAL A 159 -0.57 -3.61 13.39
CA VAL A 159 -1.18 -2.37 12.90
C VAL A 159 -1.83 -2.60 11.55
N ALA A 160 -1.18 -3.32 10.63
CA ALA A 160 -1.75 -3.67 9.35
C ALA A 160 -3.06 -4.46 9.52
N LEU A 161 -3.05 -5.50 10.36
CA LEU A 161 -4.24 -6.31 10.63
C LEU A 161 -5.37 -5.48 11.24
N ALA A 162 -5.07 -4.63 12.23
CA ALA A 162 -6.06 -3.75 12.86
C ALA A 162 -6.68 -2.78 11.85
N VAL A 163 -5.88 -2.18 10.98
CA VAL A 163 -6.35 -1.26 9.94
C VAL A 163 -7.16 -2.00 8.88
N MET A 164 -6.73 -3.18 8.46
CA MET A 164 -7.49 -4.03 7.53
C MET A 164 -8.88 -4.38 8.09
N CYS A 165 -8.95 -4.84 9.34
CA CYS A 165 -10.22 -5.13 10.01
C CYS A 165 -11.09 -3.88 10.17
N GLY A 166 -10.50 -2.76 10.57
CA GLY A 166 -11.18 -1.48 10.70
C GLY A 166 -11.76 -0.98 9.38
N LEU A 167 -11.02 -1.14 8.28
CA LEU A 167 -11.48 -0.77 6.95
C LEU A 167 -12.62 -1.66 6.46
N LEU A 168 -12.54 -2.97 6.66
CA LEU A 168 -13.63 -3.90 6.36
C LEU A 168 -14.90 -3.51 7.13
N PHE A 169 -14.77 -3.25 8.43
CA PHE A 169 -15.89 -2.79 9.25
C PHE A 169 -16.47 -1.47 8.72
N LEU A 170 -15.61 -0.50 8.36
CA LEU A 170 -16.03 0.77 7.80
C LEU A 170 -16.83 0.58 6.51
N VAL A 171 -16.32 -0.23 5.58
CA VAL A 171 -16.97 -0.43 4.27
C VAL A 171 -18.23 -1.29 4.39
N GLU A 172 -18.24 -2.33 5.21
CA GLU A 172 -19.38 -3.25 5.30
C GLU A 172 -20.52 -2.73 6.21
N LYS A 173 -20.18 -2.10 7.31
CA LYS A 173 -21.13 -1.82 8.40
C LYS A 173 -21.54 -0.35 8.52
N THR A 174 -20.79 0.61 7.93
CA THR A 174 -21.09 2.04 8.11
C THR A 174 -21.97 2.62 7.01
N LYS A 175 -22.54 3.82 7.28
CA LYS A 175 -23.30 4.60 6.27
C LYS A 175 -22.42 5.02 5.09
N LEU A 176 -21.14 5.37 5.38
CA LEU A 176 -20.18 5.72 4.34
C LEU A 176 -19.90 4.54 3.42
N GLY A 177 -19.67 3.35 3.97
CA GLY A 177 -19.43 2.14 3.18
C GLY A 177 -20.63 1.79 2.30
N ARG A 178 -21.87 1.96 2.80
CA ARG A 178 -23.08 1.79 1.96
C ARG A 178 -23.12 2.79 0.81
N ALA A 179 -22.79 4.06 1.07
CA ALA A 179 -22.71 5.08 0.02
C ALA A 179 -21.61 4.78 -1.00
N MET A 180 -20.46 4.26 -0.56
CA MET A 180 -19.38 3.82 -1.45
C MET A 180 -19.82 2.69 -2.38
N ARG A 181 -20.44 1.64 -1.86
CA ARG A 181 -20.95 0.51 -2.66
C ARG A 181 -22.04 0.95 -3.63
N ALA A 182 -23.01 1.77 -3.19
CA ALA A 182 -24.04 2.31 -4.06
C ALA A 182 -23.46 3.16 -5.21
N THR A 183 -22.44 3.99 -4.92
CA THR A 183 -21.76 4.80 -5.94
C THR A 183 -20.96 3.93 -6.91
N ALA A 184 -20.34 2.85 -6.41
CA ALA A 184 -19.59 1.90 -7.20
C ALA A 184 -20.48 1.14 -8.19
N GLU A 185 -21.67 0.76 -7.75
CA GLU A 185 -22.61 -0.03 -8.57
C GLU A 185 -23.25 0.82 -9.66
N GLN A 186 -23.86 1.96 -9.30
CA GLN A 186 -24.46 2.90 -10.25
C GLN A 186 -24.45 4.33 -9.72
N THR A 187 -23.46 5.11 -10.14
CA THR A 187 -23.24 6.49 -9.68
C THR A 187 -24.46 7.40 -9.88
N GLN A 188 -25.16 7.27 -11.02
CA GLN A 188 -26.33 8.10 -11.34
C GLN A 188 -27.52 7.77 -10.44
N ILE A 189 -27.80 6.50 -10.21
CA ILE A 189 -28.90 6.06 -9.33
C ILE A 189 -28.60 6.43 -7.88
N ALA A 190 -27.35 6.25 -7.43
CA ALA A 190 -26.96 6.68 -6.09
C ALA A 190 -27.20 8.18 -5.88
N ALA A 191 -26.92 9.02 -6.90
CA ALA A 191 -27.19 10.45 -6.85
C ALA A 191 -28.69 10.76 -6.72
N LEU A 192 -29.55 10.04 -7.44
CA LEU A 192 -31.04 10.19 -7.34
C LEU A 192 -31.55 9.80 -5.96
N MET A 193 -30.88 8.87 -5.27
CA MET A 193 -31.19 8.43 -3.90
C MET A 193 -30.61 9.34 -2.82
N GLY A 194 -30.05 10.52 -3.20
CA GLY A 194 -29.55 11.53 -2.27
C GLY A 194 -28.08 11.34 -1.85
N VAL A 195 -27.36 10.38 -2.42
CA VAL A 195 -25.92 10.24 -2.22
C VAL A 195 -25.18 11.25 -3.09
N ASN A 196 -24.23 11.99 -2.54
CA ASN A 196 -23.35 12.86 -3.33
C ASN A 196 -22.11 12.09 -3.83
N PRO A 197 -22.05 11.66 -5.11
CA PRO A 197 -20.95 10.83 -5.60
C PRO A 197 -19.59 11.52 -5.52
N ASN A 198 -19.54 12.83 -5.74
CA ASN A 198 -18.29 13.59 -5.66
C ASN A 198 -17.70 13.54 -4.27
N ARG A 199 -18.53 13.67 -3.23
CA ARG A 199 -18.10 13.58 -1.85
C ARG A 199 -17.62 12.19 -1.48
N VAL A 200 -18.36 11.16 -1.92
CA VAL A 200 -17.98 9.75 -1.68
C VAL A 200 -16.64 9.43 -2.32
N ILE A 201 -16.43 9.80 -3.57
CA ILE A 201 -15.19 9.55 -4.30
C ILE A 201 -14.02 10.29 -3.63
N SER A 202 -14.18 11.57 -3.26
CA SER A 202 -13.13 12.30 -2.55
C SER A 202 -12.75 11.64 -1.23
N ILE A 203 -13.73 11.19 -0.44
CA ILE A 203 -13.47 10.47 0.82
C ILE A 203 -12.75 9.15 0.56
N THR A 204 -13.12 8.43 -0.50
CA THR A 204 -12.43 7.19 -0.89
C THR A 204 -10.96 7.43 -1.23
N PHE A 205 -10.65 8.49 -1.97
CA PHE A 205 -9.27 8.91 -2.23
C PHE A 205 -8.52 9.29 -0.96
N MET A 206 -9.17 10.02 -0.05
CA MET A 206 -8.58 10.39 1.24
C MET A 206 -8.25 9.16 2.09
N LEU A 207 -9.16 8.18 2.16
CA LEU A 207 -8.92 6.92 2.88
C LEU A 207 -7.77 6.13 2.25
N GLY A 208 -7.77 6.00 0.91
CA GLY A 208 -6.66 5.39 0.19
C GLY A 208 -5.33 6.09 0.48
N GLY A 209 -5.31 7.43 0.44
CA GLY A 209 -4.12 8.23 0.76
C GLY A 209 -3.64 8.05 2.19
N ALA A 210 -4.56 7.97 3.15
CA ALA A 210 -4.21 7.68 4.55
C ALA A 210 -3.55 6.30 4.69
N LEU A 211 -4.06 5.27 4.00
CA LEU A 211 -3.46 3.94 3.96
C LEU A 211 -2.07 3.94 3.31
N ALA A 212 -1.90 4.70 2.22
CA ALA A 212 -0.60 4.88 1.58
C ALA A 212 0.40 5.56 2.52
N GLY A 213 -0.02 6.61 3.24
CA GLY A 213 0.81 7.28 4.24
C GLY A 213 1.25 6.33 5.36
N LEU A 214 0.34 5.52 5.88
CA LEU A 214 0.64 4.49 6.87
C LEU A 214 1.66 3.47 6.34
N ALA A 215 1.42 2.93 5.13
CA ALA A 215 2.32 1.98 4.50
C ALA A 215 3.71 2.59 4.23
N GLY A 216 3.77 3.88 3.89
CA GLY A 216 5.02 4.63 3.70
C GLY A 216 5.87 4.68 4.97
N VAL A 217 5.23 4.95 6.13
CA VAL A 217 5.92 4.90 7.44
C VAL A 217 6.42 3.50 7.75
N MET A 218 5.61 2.48 7.46
CA MET A 218 5.99 1.07 7.69
C MET A 218 7.17 0.64 6.83
N ILE A 219 7.17 0.97 5.54
CA ILE A 219 8.27 0.68 4.62
C ILE A 219 9.54 1.40 5.08
N ALA A 220 9.44 2.70 5.39
CA ALA A 220 10.57 3.49 5.85
C ALA A 220 11.17 2.93 7.15
N SER A 221 10.32 2.54 8.10
CA SER A 221 10.75 1.91 9.35
C SER A 221 11.36 0.53 9.13
N ASN A 222 10.83 -0.25 8.18
CA ASN A 222 11.33 -1.60 7.89
C ASN A 222 12.70 -1.58 7.21
N TYR A 223 12.85 -0.77 6.17
CA TYR A 223 14.10 -0.70 5.38
C TYR A 223 15.13 0.27 5.97
N GLY A 224 14.74 1.19 6.86
CA GLY A 224 15.64 2.14 7.51
C GLY A 224 16.18 3.24 6.59
N ASN A 225 15.64 3.38 5.39
CA ASN A 225 16.00 4.43 4.45
C ASN A 225 14.77 4.94 3.67
N VAL A 226 14.85 6.17 3.18
CA VAL A 226 13.84 6.78 2.33
C VAL A 226 14.50 7.52 1.18
N HIS A 227 13.90 7.48 0.00
CA HIS A 227 14.34 8.22 -1.17
C HIS A 227 13.16 8.59 -2.07
N PHE A 228 13.34 9.59 -2.93
CA PHE A 228 12.27 10.17 -3.76
C PHE A 228 11.64 9.20 -4.77
N TYR A 229 12.21 8.04 -4.98
CA TYR A 229 11.73 7.03 -5.94
C TYR A 229 11.20 5.76 -5.24
N MET A 230 11.15 5.75 -3.92
CA MET A 230 10.83 4.52 -3.15
C MET A 230 9.39 4.04 -3.29
N GLY A 231 8.49 4.87 -3.81
CA GLY A 231 7.07 4.52 -3.95
C GLY A 231 6.75 3.68 -5.19
N PHE A 232 7.57 3.76 -6.22
CA PHE A 232 7.28 3.18 -7.53
C PHE A 232 7.19 1.64 -7.48
N ILE A 233 8.23 0.96 -7.01
CA ILE A 233 8.26 -0.52 -6.98
C ILE A 233 7.22 -1.09 -6.02
N PRO A 234 7.10 -0.67 -4.75
CA PRO A 234 6.03 -1.12 -3.86
C PRO A 234 4.63 -0.80 -4.40
N GLY A 235 4.46 0.33 -5.09
CA GLY A 235 3.22 0.67 -5.77
C GLY A 235 2.83 -0.35 -6.84
N LEU A 236 3.76 -0.72 -7.74
CA LEU A 236 3.53 -1.75 -8.76
C LEU A 236 3.26 -3.13 -8.15
N LYS A 237 3.99 -3.52 -7.10
CA LYS A 237 3.77 -4.79 -6.40
C LYS A 237 2.40 -4.83 -5.72
N ALA A 238 1.99 -3.75 -5.08
CA ALA A 238 0.68 -3.67 -4.47
C ALA A 238 -0.46 -3.65 -5.50
N PHE A 239 -0.25 -3.06 -6.66
CA PHE A 239 -1.16 -3.22 -7.78
C PHE A 239 -1.26 -4.69 -8.22
N THR A 240 -0.11 -5.38 -8.35
CA THR A 240 -0.07 -6.83 -8.60
C THR A 240 -0.86 -7.61 -7.55
N ALA A 241 -0.70 -7.25 -6.27
CA ALA A 241 -1.44 -7.85 -5.17
C ALA A 241 -2.95 -7.62 -5.27
N ALA A 242 -3.37 -6.41 -5.63
CA ALA A 242 -4.78 -6.09 -5.84
C ALA A 242 -5.39 -6.90 -7.00
N VAL A 243 -4.65 -7.05 -8.11
CA VAL A 243 -5.07 -7.87 -9.26
C VAL A 243 -5.10 -9.35 -8.90
N LEU A 244 -4.07 -9.86 -8.19
CA LEU A 244 -4.03 -11.24 -7.71
C LEU A 244 -5.24 -11.56 -6.84
N GLY A 245 -5.58 -10.67 -5.92
CA GLY A 245 -6.71 -10.83 -5.02
C GLY A 245 -8.08 -10.71 -5.70
N GLY A 246 -8.16 -9.93 -6.77
CA GLY A 246 -9.38 -9.53 -7.46
C GLY A 246 -9.65 -8.05 -7.21
N ILE A 247 -9.26 -7.21 -8.18
CA ILE A 247 -9.36 -5.76 -8.05
C ILE A 247 -10.83 -5.33 -7.87
N GLY A 248 -11.11 -4.48 -6.90
CA GLY A 248 -12.46 -4.09 -6.49
C GLY A 248 -12.98 -4.84 -5.27
N ASN A 249 -12.41 -6.00 -4.93
CA ASN A 249 -12.76 -6.77 -3.73
C ASN A 249 -11.72 -6.52 -2.61
N LEU A 250 -12.17 -5.92 -1.50
CA LEU A 250 -11.29 -5.58 -0.37
C LEU A 250 -10.65 -6.81 0.29
N GLN A 251 -11.44 -7.86 0.52
CA GLN A 251 -10.93 -9.10 1.11
C GLN A 251 -9.94 -9.79 0.15
N GLY A 252 -10.24 -9.73 -1.15
CA GLY A 252 -9.33 -10.20 -2.20
C GLY A 252 -8.00 -9.46 -2.17
N ALA A 253 -8.00 -8.14 -2.12
CA ALA A 253 -6.78 -7.33 -2.09
C ALA A 253 -5.91 -7.62 -0.85
N MET A 254 -6.54 -7.83 0.32
CA MET A 254 -5.84 -8.24 1.55
C MET A 254 -5.13 -9.58 1.37
N LEU A 255 -5.85 -10.60 0.89
CA LEU A 255 -5.29 -11.92 0.64
C LEU A 255 -4.22 -11.87 -0.46
N GLY A 256 -4.46 -11.13 -1.53
CA GLY A 256 -3.49 -10.93 -2.61
C GLY A 256 -2.18 -10.29 -2.13
N GLY A 257 -2.27 -9.30 -1.23
CA GLY A 257 -1.10 -8.68 -0.61
C GLY A 257 -0.30 -9.65 0.25
N LEU A 258 -0.97 -10.38 1.12
CA LEU A 258 -0.34 -11.39 1.97
C LEU A 258 0.31 -12.51 1.15
N LEU A 259 -0.40 -13.03 0.14
CA LEU A 259 0.12 -14.08 -0.74
C LEU A 259 1.33 -13.59 -1.54
N LEU A 260 1.26 -12.37 -2.10
CA LEU A 260 2.38 -11.82 -2.86
C LEU A 260 3.62 -11.66 -1.99
N GLY A 261 3.49 -11.13 -0.77
CA GLY A 261 4.60 -11.03 0.17
C GLY A 261 5.21 -12.38 0.54
N LEU A 262 4.38 -13.41 0.74
CA LEU A 262 4.85 -14.78 0.98
C LEU A 262 5.60 -15.36 -0.23
N ILE A 263 5.03 -15.23 -1.43
CA ILE A 263 5.66 -15.72 -2.67
C ILE A 263 7.00 -15.03 -2.90
N GLU A 264 7.06 -13.72 -2.74
CA GLU A 264 8.27 -12.93 -2.92
C GLU A 264 9.35 -13.33 -1.89
N SER A 265 8.99 -13.46 -0.62
CA SER A 265 9.92 -13.83 0.43
C SER A 265 10.46 -15.26 0.26
N LEU A 266 9.57 -16.23 0.02
CA LEU A 266 9.97 -17.60 -0.25
C LEU A 266 10.83 -17.71 -1.52
N GLY A 267 10.44 -16.99 -2.59
CA GLY A 267 11.23 -16.92 -3.81
C GLY A 267 12.63 -16.36 -3.56
N ALA A 268 12.74 -15.24 -2.87
CA ALA A 268 14.02 -14.64 -2.53
C ALA A 268 14.91 -15.55 -1.67
N GLY A 269 14.30 -16.31 -0.75
CA GLY A 269 15.02 -17.20 0.16
C GLY A 269 15.58 -18.46 -0.50
N TYR A 270 14.89 -19.00 -1.50
CA TYR A 270 15.25 -20.29 -2.11
C TYR A 270 15.83 -20.20 -3.51
N ILE A 271 15.70 -19.05 -4.20
CA ILE A 271 16.18 -18.94 -5.61
C ILE A 271 17.68 -19.21 -5.73
N GLY A 272 18.49 -18.77 -4.77
CA GLY A 272 19.94 -19.00 -4.76
C GLY A 272 20.29 -20.48 -4.70
N GLU A 273 19.61 -21.24 -3.85
CA GLU A 273 19.83 -22.69 -3.71
C GLU A 273 19.33 -23.44 -4.96
N LEU A 274 18.14 -23.10 -5.47
CA LEU A 274 17.53 -23.76 -6.64
C LEU A 274 18.32 -23.54 -7.94
N THR A 275 19.03 -22.40 -8.05
CA THR A 275 19.76 -22.04 -9.27
C THR A 275 21.26 -22.22 -9.16
N GLY A 276 21.74 -22.86 -8.09
CA GLY A 276 23.17 -23.04 -7.84
C GLY A 276 23.94 -21.71 -7.69
N GLY A 277 23.28 -20.66 -7.19
CA GLY A 277 23.88 -19.34 -6.99
C GLY A 277 23.85 -18.40 -8.20
N VAL A 278 23.27 -18.84 -9.33
CA VAL A 278 23.17 -18.00 -10.54
C VAL A 278 22.23 -16.81 -10.32
N PHE A 279 21.12 -16.99 -9.63
CA PHE A 279 20.19 -15.93 -9.26
C PHE A 279 20.25 -15.69 -7.76
N GLY A 280 20.48 -14.43 -7.37
CA GLY A 280 20.45 -14.00 -5.97
C GLY A 280 19.11 -13.36 -5.57
N SER A 281 19.02 -12.91 -4.32
CA SER A 281 17.85 -12.19 -3.79
C SER A 281 17.49 -10.90 -4.55
N ASN A 282 18.41 -10.36 -5.35
CA ASN A 282 18.16 -9.20 -6.23
C ASN A 282 17.06 -9.44 -7.27
N TYR A 283 16.75 -10.71 -7.56
CA TYR A 283 15.72 -11.10 -8.52
C TYR A 283 14.35 -11.30 -7.86
N GLN A 284 14.18 -10.96 -6.58
CA GLN A 284 12.91 -11.13 -5.86
C GLN A 284 11.72 -10.43 -6.56
N ASP A 285 11.95 -9.27 -7.18
CA ASP A 285 10.90 -8.51 -7.87
C ASP A 285 10.31 -9.27 -9.07
N ILE A 286 11.10 -10.14 -9.70
CA ILE A 286 10.66 -10.96 -10.81
C ILE A 286 9.51 -11.88 -10.40
N PHE A 287 9.52 -12.42 -9.17
CA PHE A 287 8.44 -13.28 -8.69
C PHE A 287 7.11 -12.54 -8.64
N ALA A 288 7.11 -11.29 -8.16
CA ALA A 288 5.90 -10.48 -8.11
C ALA A 288 5.31 -10.25 -9.51
N PHE A 289 6.15 -9.90 -10.49
CA PHE A 289 5.69 -9.65 -11.86
C PHE A 289 5.34 -10.94 -12.61
N LEU A 290 6.04 -12.03 -12.34
CA LEU A 290 5.71 -13.34 -12.90
C LEU A 290 4.34 -13.82 -12.40
N VAL A 291 4.06 -13.63 -11.12
CA VAL A 291 2.74 -13.91 -10.54
C VAL A 291 1.67 -13.04 -11.20
N LEU A 292 1.93 -11.75 -11.44
CA LEU A 292 1.00 -10.87 -12.15
C LEU A 292 0.65 -11.43 -13.53
N ILE A 293 1.67 -11.79 -14.32
CA ILE A 293 1.47 -12.33 -15.66
C ILE A 293 0.67 -13.62 -15.60
N LEU A 294 1.03 -14.55 -14.72
CA LEU A 294 0.33 -15.83 -14.56
C LEU A 294 -1.15 -15.61 -14.18
N VAL A 295 -1.42 -14.72 -13.24
CA VAL A 295 -2.79 -14.43 -12.83
C VAL A 295 -3.59 -13.80 -13.94
N LEU A 296 -3.05 -12.81 -14.66
CA LEU A 296 -3.75 -12.18 -15.79
C LEU A 296 -4.05 -13.16 -16.92
N VAL A 297 -3.16 -14.14 -17.16
CA VAL A 297 -3.35 -15.15 -18.21
C VAL A 297 -4.32 -16.26 -17.78
N LEU A 298 -4.17 -16.78 -16.56
CA LEU A 298 -4.92 -17.96 -16.09
C LEU A 298 -6.25 -17.60 -15.44
N ARG A 299 -6.30 -16.47 -14.71
CA ARG A 299 -7.48 -16.06 -13.94
C ARG A 299 -7.61 -14.53 -13.87
N PRO A 300 -8.02 -13.88 -14.97
CA PRO A 300 -8.02 -12.42 -15.09
C PRO A 300 -8.93 -11.72 -14.06
N THR A 301 -9.89 -12.43 -13.46
CA THR A 301 -10.73 -11.90 -12.35
C THR A 301 -10.04 -11.92 -10.99
N GLY A 302 -8.84 -12.52 -10.88
CA GLY A 302 -8.16 -12.73 -9.60
C GLY A 302 -8.76 -13.88 -8.77
N LEU A 303 -8.29 -14.02 -7.51
CA LEU A 303 -8.69 -15.13 -6.64
C LEU A 303 -10.14 -14.99 -6.14
N LEU A 304 -10.54 -13.79 -5.73
CA LEU A 304 -11.86 -13.45 -5.17
C LEU A 304 -12.61 -12.38 -5.98
N GLY A 305 -12.21 -12.14 -7.22
CA GLY A 305 -12.90 -11.20 -8.09
C GLY A 305 -14.28 -11.72 -8.51
N GLU A 306 -15.24 -10.82 -8.57
CA GLU A 306 -16.56 -11.13 -9.11
C GLU A 306 -16.49 -11.36 -10.61
N LYS A 307 -17.12 -12.42 -11.09
CA LYS A 307 -17.34 -12.59 -12.53
C LYS A 307 -18.24 -11.46 -12.98
N VAL A 308 -17.73 -10.58 -13.84
CA VAL A 308 -18.57 -9.64 -14.57
C VAL A 308 -19.53 -10.52 -15.37
N SER A 309 -20.77 -10.66 -14.90
CA SER A 309 -21.81 -11.25 -15.72
C SER A 309 -22.00 -10.29 -16.89
N ASP A 310 -21.77 -10.76 -18.11
CA ASP A 310 -22.18 -10.08 -19.31
C ASP A 310 -23.68 -9.81 -19.18
N ARG A 311 -24.02 -8.64 -18.67
CA ARG A 311 -25.37 -8.12 -18.81
C ARG A 311 -25.43 -7.50 -20.20
N ALA A 312 -25.84 -8.36 -21.16
CA ALA A 312 -26.27 -7.93 -22.46
C ALA A 312 -27.43 -6.93 -22.36
#